data_ad4f43807342cdb956ba403c62c6fef6
#
_entry.id   ad4f43807342cdb956ba403c62c6fef6
#
_cell.length_a   1.000
_cell.length_b   1.000
_cell.length_c   1.000
_cell.angle_alpha   90.00
_cell.angle_beta   90.00
_cell.angle_gamma   90.00
#
_symmetry.space_group_name_H-M   'P 1'
#
loop_
_entity.id
_entity.type
_entity.pdbx_description
1 polymer ?
#
loop_
_entity_poly.entity_id
_entity_poly.type
_entity_poly.pdbx_seq_one_letter_code
_entity_poly.pdbx_strand_id
1 'polypeptide(L)'
;MTQDEQQIRDLVRTWMEATQAGDTETVLGLMTEDVVFLVPGREPMRKEEFAATARAQAAPGGPRIEGRSEIQEVQVAGDWAFLWSRLRVKVTPPGGAAAVERSGHTLTVLRKEQGRWRLARDANLLA
;
A
#
# COMPACT_ATOMS: atom_id res chain seq x y z
N MET A 1 -22.12 7.36 -3.03
CA MET A 1 -20.69 7.39 -2.64
C MET A 1 -20.27 8.83 -2.40
N THR A 2 -19.66 9.12 -1.26
CA THR A 2 -19.21 10.46 -0.96
C THR A 2 -17.93 10.80 -1.70
N GLN A 3 -17.60 12.09 -1.78
CA GLN A 3 -16.34 12.53 -2.36
C GLN A 3 -15.13 11.99 -1.59
N ASP A 4 -15.20 11.98 -0.26
CA ASP A 4 -14.13 11.42 0.57
C ASP A 4 -13.91 9.93 0.29
N GLU A 5 -14.98 9.17 0.21
CA GLU A 5 -14.87 7.75 -0.10
C GLU A 5 -14.28 7.53 -1.50
N GLN A 6 -14.68 8.34 -2.49
CA GLN A 6 -14.13 8.24 -3.83
C GLN A 6 -12.63 8.55 -3.85
N GLN A 7 -12.21 9.59 -3.13
CA GLN A 7 -10.79 9.94 -3.04
C GLN A 7 -9.97 8.82 -2.40
N ILE A 8 -10.53 8.17 -1.37
CA ILE A 8 -9.85 7.05 -0.71
C ILE A 8 -9.72 5.86 -1.67
N ARG A 9 -10.77 5.54 -2.42
CA ARG A 9 -10.71 4.48 -3.42
C ARG A 9 -9.70 4.79 -4.52
N ASP A 10 -9.64 6.05 -4.94
CA ASP A 10 -8.67 6.51 -5.93
C ASP A 10 -7.23 6.40 -5.40
N LEU A 11 -7.02 6.70 -4.11
CA LEU A 11 -5.72 6.55 -3.47
C LEU A 11 -5.23 5.09 -3.55
N VAL A 12 -6.11 4.15 -3.22
CA VAL A 12 -5.75 2.72 -3.28
C VAL A 12 -5.40 2.30 -4.70
N ARG A 13 -6.18 2.74 -5.69
CA ARG A 13 -5.90 2.45 -7.09
C ARG A 13 -4.54 3.02 -7.52
N THR A 14 -4.28 4.27 -7.19
CA THR A 14 -3.02 4.93 -7.50
C THR A 14 -1.84 4.20 -6.84
N TRP A 15 -2.02 3.78 -5.59
CA TRP A 15 -1.01 3.00 -4.88
C TRP A 15 -0.64 1.73 -5.63
N MET A 16 -1.65 0.96 -6.05
CA MET A 16 -1.42 -0.30 -6.77
C MET A 16 -0.74 -0.05 -8.12
N GLU A 17 -1.21 0.93 -8.87
CA GLU A 17 -0.65 1.27 -10.18
C GLU A 17 0.79 1.75 -10.07
N ALA A 18 1.07 2.64 -9.12
CA ALA A 18 2.41 3.19 -8.92
C ALA A 18 3.38 2.12 -8.43
N THR A 19 2.93 1.23 -7.54
CA THR A 19 3.76 0.11 -7.07
C THR A 19 4.13 -0.80 -8.23
N GLN A 20 3.17 -1.14 -9.07
CA GLN A 20 3.41 -2.01 -10.21
C GLN A 20 4.34 -1.36 -11.24
N ALA A 21 4.25 -0.05 -11.40
CA ALA A 21 5.10 0.71 -12.31
C ALA A 21 6.50 0.99 -11.74
N GLY A 22 6.74 0.70 -10.47
CA GLY A 22 8.00 1.04 -9.81
C GLY A 22 8.13 2.52 -9.49
N ASP A 23 7.02 3.25 -9.47
CA ASP A 23 7.00 4.69 -9.21
C ASP A 23 6.92 4.94 -7.69
N THR A 24 8.04 4.76 -7.03
CA THR A 24 8.16 4.88 -5.58
C THR A 24 7.79 6.29 -5.09
N GLU A 25 8.19 7.33 -5.82
CA GLU A 25 7.93 8.71 -5.38
C GLU A 25 6.43 9.00 -5.30
N THR A 26 5.63 8.49 -6.23
CA THR A 26 4.18 8.63 -6.15
C THR A 26 3.63 7.92 -4.92
N VAL A 27 4.09 6.70 -4.65
CA VAL A 27 3.64 5.94 -3.48
C VAL A 27 3.97 6.68 -2.19
N LEU A 28 5.18 7.23 -2.08
CA LEU A 28 5.61 7.98 -0.89
C LEU A 28 4.74 9.22 -0.65
N GLY A 29 4.24 9.83 -1.71
CA GLY A 29 3.34 10.99 -1.61
C GLY A 29 1.94 10.64 -1.11
N LEU A 30 1.57 9.37 -1.08
CA LEU A 30 0.25 8.92 -0.64
C LEU A 30 0.20 8.59 0.85
N MET A 31 1.30 8.74 1.57
CA MET A 31 1.37 8.40 2.99
C MET A 31 1.79 9.58 3.85
N THR A 32 1.42 9.54 5.13
CA THR A 32 1.84 10.58 6.08
C THR A 32 3.32 10.40 6.43
N GLU A 33 3.94 11.47 6.94
CA GLU A 33 5.34 11.40 7.37
C GLU A 33 5.53 10.41 8.54
N ASP A 34 4.51 10.29 9.39
CA ASP A 34 4.56 9.40 10.55
C ASP A 34 3.92 8.03 10.31
N VAL A 35 3.81 7.62 9.06
CA VAL A 35 3.21 6.35 8.67
C VAL A 35 3.88 5.17 9.38
N VAL A 36 3.08 4.17 9.72
CA VAL A 36 3.58 2.91 10.26
C VAL A 36 2.94 1.75 9.51
N PHE A 37 3.78 0.83 9.06
CA PHE A 37 3.34 -0.41 8.45
C PHE A 37 3.60 -1.57 9.40
N LEU A 38 2.56 -2.35 9.66
CA LEU A 38 2.65 -3.57 10.48
C LEU A 38 2.64 -4.77 9.53
N VAL A 39 3.75 -5.46 9.48
CA VAL A 39 3.96 -6.57 8.54
C VAL A 39 4.28 -7.83 9.35
N PRO A 40 3.68 -8.98 8.99
CA PRO A 40 3.91 -10.22 9.74
C PRO A 40 5.40 -10.57 9.83
N GLY A 41 5.84 -10.90 11.03
CA GLY A 41 7.20 -11.35 11.28
C GLY A 41 8.28 -10.28 11.26
N ARG A 42 7.88 -9.01 11.22
CA ARG A 42 8.83 -7.89 11.18
C ARG A 42 8.47 -6.84 12.22
N GLU A 43 9.47 -6.05 12.62
CA GLU A 43 9.23 -4.87 13.43
C GLU A 43 8.42 -3.83 12.64
N PRO A 44 7.67 -2.94 13.31
CA PRO A 44 6.96 -1.88 12.62
C PRO A 44 7.87 -1.08 11.70
N MET A 45 7.42 -0.85 10.47
CA MET A 45 8.20 -0.18 9.45
C MET A 45 7.75 1.27 9.31
N ARG A 46 8.70 2.19 9.34
CA ARG A 46 8.46 3.62 9.15
C ARG A 46 8.67 4.01 7.69
N LYS A 47 8.38 5.26 7.36
CA LYS A 47 8.43 5.76 5.98
C LYS A 47 9.81 5.57 5.34
N GLU A 48 10.89 5.85 6.07
CA GLU A 48 12.25 5.72 5.54
C GLU A 48 12.58 4.29 5.16
N GLU A 49 12.21 3.34 6.01
CA GLU A 49 12.43 1.92 5.74
C GLU A 49 11.59 1.43 4.57
N PHE A 50 10.33 1.89 4.51
CA PHE A 50 9.46 1.59 3.39
C PHE A 50 10.07 2.12 2.08
N ALA A 51 10.55 3.36 2.08
CA ALA A 51 11.15 3.98 0.91
C ALA A 51 12.37 3.19 0.42
N ALA A 52 13.25 2.79 1.34
CA ALA A 52 14.44 2.02 1.00
C ALA A 52 14.06 0.67 0.38
N THR A 53 13.10 -0.03 0.98
CA THR A 53 12.61 -1.32 0.47
C THR A 53 11.98 -1.17 -0.91
N ALA A 54 11.12 -0.17 -1.08
CA ALA A 54 10.43 0.07 -2.35
C ALA A 54 11.41 0.43 -3.47
N ARG A 55 12.41 1.26 -3.17
CA ARG A 55 13.43 1.63 -4.16
C ARG A 55 14.28 0.43 -4.56
N ALA A 56 14.62 -0.42 -3.62
CA ALA A 56 15.35 -1.64 -3.91
C ALA A 56 14.55 -2.58 -4.82
N GLN A 57 13.26 -2.72 -4.56
CA GLN A 57 12.38 -3.57 -5.38
C GLN A 57 12.15 -2.98 -6.78
N ALA A 58 12.14 -1.66 -6.91
CA ALA A 58 11.91 -0.97 -8.18
C ALA A 58 13.18 -0.80 -9.00
N ALA A 59 14.35 -1.15 -8.48
CA ALA A 59 15.62 -1.00 -9.18
C ALA A 59 15.65 -1.88 -10.43
N PRO A 60 16.37 -1.46 -11.48
CA PRO A 60 16.52 -2.27 -12.69
C PRO A 60 17.05 -3.67 -12.36
N GLY A 61 16.41 -4.70 -12.92
CA GLY A 61 16.75 -6.08 -12.62
C GLY A 61 16.13 -6.62 -11.34
N GLY A 62 15.33 -5.81 -10.63
CA GLY A 62 14.62 -6.24 -9.44
C GLY A 62 13.41 -7.11 -9.74
N PRO A 63 12.71 -7.58 -8.70
CA PRO A 63 11.54 -8.42 -8.88
C PRO A 63 10.39 -7.66 -9.52
N ARG A 64 9.55 -8.36 -10.25
CA ARG A 64 8.30 -7.81 -10.77
C ARG A 64 7.20 -8.05 -9.75
N ILE A 65 6.51 -6.97 -9.37
CA ILE A 65 5.46 -7.03 -8.36
C ILE A 65 4.12 -6.68 -9.01
N GLU A 66 3.16 -7.57 -8.87
CA GLU A 66 1.79 -7.36 -9.34
C GLU A 66 0.86 -7.49 -8.15
N GLY A 67 0.00 -6.50 -7.94
CA GLY A 67 -0.92 -6.51 -6.83
C GLY A 67 -2.35 -6.27 -7.27
N ARG A 68 -3.29 -6.90 -6.57
CA ARG A 68 -4.71 -6.66 -6.73
C ARG A 68 -5.33 -6.46 -5.36
N SER A 69 -5.95 -5.31 -5.16
CA SER A 69 -6.65 -4.98 -3.92
C SER A 69 -8.14 -4.89 -4.20
N GLU A 70 -8.92 -5.60 -3.40
CA GLU A 70 -10.38 -5.58 -3.48
C GLU A 70 -10.91 -5.01 -2.17
N ILE A 71 -11.35 -3.75 -2.22
CA ILE A 71 -11.83 -3.04 -1.03
C ILE A 71 -13.15 -3.64 -0.58
N GLN A 72 -13.23 -4.02 0.69
CA GLN A 72 -14.42 -4.61 1.28
C GLN A 72 -15.27 -3.57 1.99
N GLU A 73 -14.64 -2.59 2.62
CA GLU A 73 -15.33 -1.57 3.41
C GLU A 73 -14.49 -0.30 3.48
N VAL A 74 -15.17 0.85 3.41
CA VAL A 74 -14.57 2.16 3.67
C VAL A 74 -15.49 2.89 4.63
N GLN A 75 -14.95 3.42 5.74
CA GLN A 75 -15.70 4.25 6.68
C GLN A 75 -14.93 5.53 6.95
N VAL A 76 -15.63 6.66 6.91
CA VAL A 76 -15.05 7.99 7.11
C VAL A 76 -15.64 8.61 8.36
N ALA A 77 -14.78 9.16 9.23
CA ALA A 77 -15.18 9.84 10.45
C ALA A 77 -14.33 11.11 10.60
N GLY A 78 -14.85 12.24 10.11
CA GLY A 78 -14.12 13.51 10.13
C GLY A 78 -12.86 13.44 9.27
N ASP A 79 -11.70 13.71 9.88
CA ASP A 79 -10.42 13.69 9.18
C ASP A 79 -9.73 12.33 9.24
N TRP A 80 -10.43 11.31 9.71
CA TRP A 80 -9.93 9.94 9.79
C TRP A 80 -10.85 9.01 9.03
N ALA A 81 -10.26 7.95 8.52
CA ALA A 81 -11.01 6.91 7.84
C ALA A 81 -10.28 5.59 8.01
N PHE A 82 -11.02 4.49 7.82
CA PHE A 82 -10.38 3.19 7.68
C PHE A 82 -10.98 2.48 6.48
N LEU A 83 -10.20 1.56 5.95
CA LEU A 83 -10.70 0.60 4.99
C LEU A 83 -10.08 -0.76 5.31
N TRP A 84 -10.76 -1.81 4.89
CA TRP A 84 -10.10 -3.12 4.85
C TRP A 84 -10.38 -3.73 3.49
N SER A 85 -9.44 -4.53 3.06
CA SER A 85 -9.47 -5.09 1.72
C SER A 85 -8.91 -6.51 1.72
N ARG A 86 -9.20 -7.21 0.65
CA ARG A 86 -8.54 -8.46 0.32
C ARG A 86 -7.43 -8.12 -0.66
N LEU A 87 -6.21 -8.50 -0.31
CA LEU A 87 -5.03 -8.19 -1.10
C LEU A 87 -4.40 -9.48 -1.61
N ARG A 88 -4.04 -9.49 -2.89
CA ARG A 88 -3.26 -10.56 -3.50
C ARG A 88 -2.04 -9.93 -4.16
N VAL A 89 -0.86 -10.46 -3.84
CA VAL A 89 0.40 -9.97 -4.39
C VAL A 89 1.15 -11.12 -5.02
N LYS A 90 1.60 -10.91 -6.25
CA LYS A 90 2.45 -11.86 -6.96
C LYS A 90 3.82 -11.23 -7.17
N VAL A 91 4.85 -11.87 -6.66
CA VAL A 91 6.24 -11.43 -6.81
C VAL A 91 6.97 -12.41 -7.72
N THR A 92 7.45 -11.92 -8.85
CA THR A 92 8.23 -12.71 -9.80
C THR A 92 9.69 -12.31 -9.66
N PRO A 93 10.56 -13.20 -9.13
CA PRO A 93 11.98 -12.88 -8.98
C PRO A 93 12.65 -12.73 -10.34
N PRO A 94 13.76 -11.99 -10.43
CA PRO A 94 14.54 -11.93 -11.66
C PRO A 94 15.20 -13.28 -11.94
N GLY A 95 15.53 -13.53 -13.20
CA GLY A 95 16.30 -14.73 -13.59
C GLY A 95 15.48 -15.99 -13.81
N GLY A 96 14.15 -15.88 -13.94
CA GLY A 96 13.29 -17.02 -14.31
C GLY A 96 12.91 -17.93 -13.17
N ALA A 97 13.16 -17.55 -11.92
CA ALA A 97 12.68 -18.31 -10.76
C ALA A 97 11.15 -18.25 -10.67
N ALA A 98 10.57 -19.23 -9.98
CA ALA A 98 9.12 -19.33 -9.84
C ALA A 98 8.54 -18.14 -9.08
N ALA A 99 7.39 -17.64 -9.55
CA ALA A 99 6.68 -16.56 -8.87
C ALA A 99 6.12 -17.04 -7.53
N VAL A 100 6.05 -16.14 -6.55
CA VAL A 100 5.45 -16.39 -5.25
C VAL A 100 4.20 -15.53 -5.12
N GLU A 101 3.08 -16.16 -4.76
CA GLU A 101 1.85 -15.44 -4.49
C GLU A 101 1.56 -15.46 -2.99
N ARG A 102 1.13 -14.31 -2.48
CA ARG A 102 0.68 -14.15 -1.11
C ARG A 102 -0.67 -13.45 -1.13
N SER A 103 -1.55 -13.83 -0.22
CA SER A 103 -2.85 -13.23 -0.11
C SER A 103 -3.26 -13.11 1.35
N GLY A 104 -4.22 -12.22 1.61
CA GLY A 104 -4.73 -11.99 2.95
C GLY A 104 -5.52 -10.70 2.99
N HIS A 105 -5.89 -10.30 4.20
CA HIS A 105 -6.61 -9.05 4.41
C HIS A 105 -5.66 -7.96 4.84
N THR A 106 -6.02 -6.73 4.52
CA THR A 106 -5.32 -5.55 5.01
C THR A 106 -6.29 -4.65 5.74
N LEU A 107 -5.79 -3.94 6.74
CA LEU A 107 -6.53 -2.88 7.41
C LEU A 107 -5.70 -1.61 7.30
N THR A 108 -6.29 -0.57 6.73
CA THR A 108 -5.62 0.70 6.46
C THR A 108 -6.35 1.82 7.17
N VAL A 109 -5.61 2.64 7.91
CA VAL A 109 -6.12 3.85 8.54
C VAL A 109 -5.57 5.05 7.78
N LEU A 110 -6.48 5.96 7.40
CA LEU A 110 -6.13 7.14 6.62
C LEU A 110 -6.40 8.39 7.43
N ARG A 111 -5.63 9.43 7.15
CA ARG A 111 -5.79 10.75 7.76
C ARG A 111 -5.86 11.80 6.66
N LYS A 112 -6.79 12.75 6.83
CA LYS A 112 -6.91 13.86 5.89
C LYS A 112 -6.00 15.00 6.35
N GLU A 113 -5.06 15.36 5.50
CA GLU A 113 -4.10 16.43 5.76
C GLU A 113 -4.18 17.44 4.62
N GLN A 114 -4.45 18.70 4.95
CA GLN A 114 -4.54 19.79 3.97
C GLN A 114 -5.48 19.44 2.81
N GLY A 115 -6.63 18.87 3.15
CA GLY A 115 -7.65 18.50 2.17
C GLY A 115 -7.37 17.22 1.38
N ARG A 116 -6.31 16.49 1.69
CA ARG A 116 -5.93 15.27 0.97
C ARG A 116 -5.88 14.08 1.92
N TRP A 117 -6.43 12.96 1.48
CA TRP A 117 -6.32 11.71 2.22
C TRP A 117 -4.95 11.10 2.04
N ARG A 118 -4.37 10.62 3.15
CA ARG A 118 -3.07 9.94 3.15
C ARG A 118 -3.14 8.72 4.05
N LEU A 119 -2.41 7.69 3.67
CA LEU A 119 -2.30 6.47 4.46
C LEU A 119 -1.44 6.76 5.70
N ALA A 120 -1.98 6.52 6.89
CA ALA A 120 -1.29 6.80 8.15
C ALA A 120 -0.84 5.53 8.88
N ARG A 121 -1.63 4.47 8.82
CA ARG A 121 -1.30 3.17 9.41
C ARG A 121 -1.78 2.09 8.45
N ASP A 122 -1.02 1.03 8.36
CA ASP A 122 -1.40 -0.10 7.53
C ASP A 122 -0.96 -1.39 8.21
N ALA A 123 -1.86 -2.34 8.28
CA ALA A 123 -1.56 -3.68 8.77
C ALA A 123 -1.96 -4.67 7.69
N ASN A 124 -1.05 -5.56 7.32
CA ASN A 124 -1.40 -6.62 6.38
C ASN A 124 -1.24 -7.98 7.02
N LEU A 125 -2.12 -8.89 6.64
CA LEU A 125 -2.17 -10.26 7.12
C LEU A 125 -1.82 -11.22 5.98
N LEU A 126 -0.94 -10.80 5.10
CA LEU A 126 -0.52 -11.62 3.96
C LEU A 126 0.24 -12.86 4.43
N ALA A 127 -0.13 -13.98 3.85
CA ALA A 127 0.50 -15.25 4.16
C ALA A 127 0.91 -16.01 2.88
#